data_8072b54591bc670ba998d301139b8e63
#
_entry.id   8072b54591bc670ba998d301139b8e63
#
_cell.length_a   1.000
_cell.length_b   1.000
_cell.length_c   1.000
_cell.angle_alpha   90.00
_cell.angle_beta   90.00
_cell.angle_gamma   90.00
#
_symmetry.space_group_name_H-M   'P 1'
#
loop_
_entity.id
_entity.type
_entity.pdbx_description
1 polymer ?
#
loop_
_entity_poly.entity_id
_entity_poly.type
_entity_poly.pdbx_seq_one_letter_code
_entity_poly.pdbx_strand_id
1 'polypeptide(L)'
;MSDFEKTRCYINLRRDIKSTYNLNSIFSFLEKRQILNMILYNKQLQNILGINIQDYKNISGRYKIGEKNGKGSEYALNTNNLVFEGEYKNGKRNGKGKEFTHKNKMVFEGEYINGKRNGKGKEYYNDGKLEFEGEYINGKRNGKGK
;
A
#
# COMPACT_ATOMS: atom_id res chain seq x y z
N MET A 1 20.19 -29.73 19.57
CA MET A 1 19.86 -28.87 18.41
C MET A 1 19.11 -27.69 18.99
N SER A 2 19.77 -26.55 19.03
CA SER A 2 19.41 -25.39 19.83
C SER A 2 18.33 -24.56 19.11
N ASP A 3 17.27 -24.28 19.85
CA ASP A 3 16.23 -23.34 19.49
C ASP A 3 16.82 -21.93 19.40
N PHE A 4 16.88 -21.41 18.19
CA PHE A 4 17.07 -19.98 17.97
C PHE A 4 15.77 -19.27 18.32
N GLU A 5 15.61 -18.89 19.57
CA GLU A 5 14.64 -17.87 19.98
C GLU A 5 14.90 -16.61 19.17
N LYS A 6 13.99 -16.32 18.24
CA LYS A 6 13.91 -15.02 17.59
C LYS A 6 13.51 -13.99 18.64
N THR A 7 14.48 -13.47 19.37
CA THR A 7 14.31 -12.31 20.24
C THR A 7 13.86 -11.15 19.35
N ARG A 8 12.56 -10.92 19.26
CA ARG A 8 12.00 -9.69 18.68
C ARG A 8 12.43 -8.55 19.59
N CYS A 9 13.49 -7.87 19.21
CA CYS A 9 13.91 -6.65 19.88
C CYS A 9 12.85 -5.58 19.61
N TYR A 10 11.90 -5.42 20.51
CA TYR A 10 10.96 -4.29 20.46
C TYR A 10 11.71 -3.04 20.95
N ILE A 11 12.24 -2.26 20.02
CA ILE A 11 12.80 -0.95 20.34
C ILE A 11 11.63 -0.06 20.75
N ASN A 12 11.58 0.34 22.00
CA ASN A 12 10.66 1.36 22.46
C ASN A 12 11.21 2.72 22.04
N LEU A 13 10.81 3.19 20.86
CA LEU A 13 11.29 4.41 20.24
C LEU A 13 11.21 5.64 21.17
N ARG A 14 10.32 5.64 22.14
CA ARG A 14 10.16 6.74 23.10
C ARG A 14 11.21 6.72 24.21
N ARG A 15 11.65 5.52 24.62
CA ARG A 15 12.62 5.32 25.72
C ARG A 15 14.06 5.20 25.21
N ASP A 16 14.24 4.52 24.07
CA ASP A 16 15.54 4.04 23.64
C ASP A 16 16.21 4.97 22.61
N ILE A 17 15.46 5.87 21.98
CA ILE A 17 15.99 6.84 21.02
C ILE A 17 15.75 8.27 21.50
N LYS A 18 16.80 8.86 22.08
CA LYS A 18 16.75 10.19 22.69
C LYS A 18 17.01 11.35 21.71
N SER A 19 17.40 11.10 20.48
CA SER A 19 17.73 12.15 19.52
C SER A 19 17.31 11.83 18.10
N THR A 20 16.87 12.86 17.38
CA THR A 20 16.55 12.81 15.94
C THR A 20 17.74 12.40 15.10
N TYR A 21 18.96 12.72 15.53
CA TYR A 21 20.19 12.30 14.86
C TYR A 21 20.36 10.79 14.84
N ASN A 22 20.11 10.10 15.95
CA ASN A 22 20.19 8.65 16.03
C ASN A 22 19.14 7.97 15.16
N LEU A 23 17.93 8.53 15.08
CA LEU A 23 16.88 8.04 14.19
C LEU A 23 17.26 8.16 12.72
N ASN A 24 17.76 9.33 12.30
CA ASN A 24 18.22 9.54 10.95
C ASN A 24 19.36 8.60 10.57
N SER A 25 20.27 8.32 11.50
CA SER A 25 21.36 7.36 11.30
C SER A 25 20.83 5.94 11.12
N ILE A 26 19.87 5.51 11.93
CA ILE A 26 19.21 4.21 11.79
C ILE A 26 18.47 4.11 10.44
N PHE A 27 17.74 5.15 10.07
CA PHE A 27 16.99 5.17 8.82
C PHE A 27 17.86 5.25 7.58
N SER A 28 19.10 5.73 7.68
CA SER A 28 20.04 5.75 6.56
C SER A 28 20.43 4.34 6.05
N PHE A 29 20.27 3.32 6.90
CA PHE A 29 20.51 1.91 6.54
C PHE A 29 19.29 1.20 5.96
N LEU A 30 18.11 1.87 5.95
CA LEU A 30 16.86 1.29 5.45
C LEU A 30 16.56 1.80 4.06
N GLU A 31 15.99 0.93 3.23
CA GLU A 31 15.43 1.37 1.96
C GLU A 31 14.24 2.32 2.19
N LYS A 32 14.05 3.28 1.28
CA LYS A 32 12.94 4.26 1.35
C LYS A 32 11.57 3.62 1.58
N ARG A 33 11.35 2.43 1.01
CA ARG A 33 10.10 1.68 1.17
C ARG A 33 9.91 1.12 2.58
N GLN A 34 10.99 0.70 3.24
CA GLN A 34 10.98 0.21 4.61
C GLN A 34 10.68 1.34 5.58
N ILE A 35 11.32 2.50 5.37
CA ILE A 35 11.07 3.73 6.13
C ILE A 35 9.59 4.11 6.04
N LEU A 36 9.02 4.14 4.84
CA LEU A 36 7.61 4.44 4.62
C LEU A 36 6.66 3.54 5.42
N ASN A 37 6.92 2.23 5.39
CA ASN A 37 6.08 1.27 6.11
C ASN A 37 6.14 1.46 7.63
N MET A 38 7.28 1.88 8.16
CA MET A 38 7.46 2.14 9.59
C MET A 38 6.75 3.42 10.03
N ILE A 39 6.85 4.48 9.24
CA ILE A 39 6.33 5.81 9.61
C ILE A 39 4.86 6.01 9.25
N LEU A 40 4.31 5.25 8.29
CA LEU A 40 2.98 5.44 7.72
C LEU A 40 1.86 5.53 8.77
N TYR A 41 1.96 4.74 9.83
CA TYR A 41 0.95 4.65 10.88
C TYR A 41 1.45 5.12 12.25
N ASN A 42 2.65 5.69 12.31
CA ASN A 42 3.24 6.17 13.55
C ASN A 42 3.36 7.70 13.56
N LYS A 43 2.32 8.34 14.07
CA LYS A 43 2.24 9.80 14.17
C LYS A 43 3.40 10.42 14.97
N GLN A 44 3.92 9.70 15.97
CA GLN A 44 5.04 10.17 16.79
C GLN A 44 6.34 10.17 15.98
N LEU A 45 6.61 9.12 15.21
CA LEU A 45 7.76 9.07 14.30
C LEU A 45 7.67 10.15 13.21
N GLN A 46 6.48 10.36 12.64
CA GLN A 46 6.27 11.44 11.66
C GLN A 46 6.65 12.80 12.25
N ASN A 47 6.19 13.08 13.47
CA ASN A 47 6.51 14.35 14.14
C ASN A 47 8.00 14.50 14.50
N ILE A 48 8.63 13.42 15.02
CA ILE A 48 10.05 13.45 15.40
C ILE A 48 10.94 13.64 14.17
N LEU A 49 10.61 13.02 13.05
CA LEU A 49 11.39 13.10 11.80
C LEU A 49 11.00 14.29 10.93
N GLY A 50 10.01 15.09 11.35
CA GLY A 50 9.49 16.19 10.55
C GLY A 50 8.84 15.76 9.24
N ILE A 51 8.45 14.46 9.13
CA ILE A 51 7.89 13.89 7.91
C ILE A 51 6.41 14.24 7.82
N ASN A 52 6.05 14.86 6.74
CA ASN A 52 4.67 15.24 6.42
C ASN A 52 4.09 14.40 5.28
N ILE A 53 2.82 14.60 4.98
CA ILE A 53 2.13 13.87 3.91
C ILE A 53 2.78 14.08 2.53
N GLN A 54 3.42 15.24 2.31
CA GLN A 54 4.09 15.54 1.04
C GLN A 54 5.37 14.72 0.87
N ASP A 55 6.12 14.52 1.95
CA ASP A 55 7.30 13.65 1.93
C ASP A 55 6.91 12.21 1.61
N TYR A 56 5.82 11.75 2.22
CA TYR A 56 5.24 10.44 1.91
C TYR A 56 4.84 10.32 0.44
N LYS A 57 4.15 11.32 -0.11
CA LYS A 57 3.78 11.37 -1.52
C LYS A 57 5.01 11.31 -2.42
N ASN A 58 6.03 12.11 -2.13
CA ASN A 58 7.27 12.19 -2.92
C ASN A 58 8.02 10.86 -2.98
N ILE A 59 8.05 10.12 -1.86
CA ILE A 59 8.75 8.84 -1.79
C ILE A 59 7.96 7.72 -2.47
N SER A 60 6.64 7.69 -2.28
CA SER A 60 5.80 6.61 -2.79
C SER A 60 5.41 6.74 -4.27
N GLY A 61 5.47 7.94 -4.82
CA GLY A 61 4.91 8.27 -6.14
C GLY A 61 3.38 8.17 -6.18
N ARG A 62 2.76 7.84 -5.05
CA ARG A 62 1.31 7.73 -4.88
C ARG A 62 0.91 8.24 -3.51
N TYR A 63 -0.33 8.63 -3.36
CA TYR A 63 -0.91 8.95 -2.06
C TYR A 63 -2.30 8.35 -1.92
N LYS A 64 -2.68 8.12 -0.70
CA LYS A 64 -3.96 7.52 -0.34
C LYS A 64 -4.81 8.53 0.43
N ILE A 65 -6.09 8.55 0.10
CA ILE A 65 -7.14 9.24 0.85
C ILE A 65 -8.11 8.19 1.35
N GLY A 66 -8.44 8.22 2.64
CA GLY A 66 -9.35 7.26 3.28
C GLY A 66 -8.74 6.64 4.53
N GLU A 67 -9.45 5.68 5.08
CA GLU A 67 -9.09 5.05 6.34
C GLU A 67 -8.14 3.86 6.17
N LYS A 68 -7.48 3.49 7.25
CA LYS A 68 -6.66 2.26 7.29
C LYS A 68 -7.51 1.01 7.10
N ASN A 69 -8.75 1.04 7.62
CA ASN A 69 -9.76 0.01 7.45
C ASN A 69 -11.03 0.69 6.94
N GLY A 70 -11.60 0.21 5.84
CA GLY A 70 -12.78 0.81 5.21
C GLY A 70 -12.52 1.24 3.78
N LYS A 71 -13.29 2.21 3.28
CA LYS A 71 -13.16 2.69 1.91
C LYS A 71 -12.05 3.73 1.77
N GLY A 72 -11.37 3.71 0.62
CA GLY A 72 -10.33 4.68 0.31
C GLY A 72 -9.98 4.69 -1.17
N SER A 73 -9.17 5.69 -1.55
CA SER A 73 -8.72 5.92 -2.92
C SER A 73 -7.22 6.19 -2.97
N GLU A 74 -6.56 5.67 -3.99
CA GLU A 74 -5.14 5.92 -4.27
C GLU A 74 -5.02 6.77 -5.54
N TYR A 75 -4.13 7.75 -5.49
CA TYR A 75 -3.87 8.68 -6.59
C TYR A 75 -2.39 8.68 -6.96
N ALA A 76 -2.11 8.85 -8.25
CA ALA A 76 -0.74 9.09 -8.72
C ALA A 76 -0.28 10.50 -8.34
N LEU A 77 0.91 10.62 -7.78
CA LEU A 77 1.43 11.89 -7.27
C LEU A 77 1.51 12.99 -8.34
N ASN A 78 2.08 12.64 -9.49
CA ASN A 78 2.42 13.63 -10.51
C ASN A 78 1.23 14.16 -11.32
N THR A 79 0.14 13.39 -11.37
CA THR A 79 -1.03 13.72 -12.20
C THR A 79 -2.31 13.87 -11.40
N ASN A 80 -2.31 13.49 -10.12
CA ASN A 80 -3.50 13.34 -9.29
C ASN A 80 -4.58 12.41 -9.90
N ASN A 81 -4.20 11.58 -10.86
CA ASN A 81 -5.13 10.62 -11.44
C ASN A 81 -5.43 9.51 -10.44
N LEU A 82 -6.70 9.11 -10.38
CA LEU A 82 -7.14 7.97 -9.60
C LEU A 82 -6.47 6.70 -10.15
N VAL A 83 -5.85 5.93 -9.27
CA VAL A 83 -5.19 4.65 -9.58
C VAL A 83 -6.01 3.48 -9.06
N PHE A 84 -6.63 3.67 -7.91
CA PHE A 84 -7.43 2.65 -7.25
C PHE A 84 -8.47 3.29 -6.34
N GLU A 85 -9.66 2.72 -6.30
CA GLU A 85 -10.67 2.97 -5.27
C GLU A 85 -11.23 1.65 -4.77
N GLY A 86 -11.50 1.54 -3.47
CA GLY A 86 -12.03 0.30 -2.91
C GLY A 86 -11.88 0.19 -1.41
N GLU A 87 -11.97 -1.05 -0.95
CA GLU A 87 -11.89 -1.38 0.46
C GLU A 87 -10.47 -1.70 0.89
N TYR A 88 -10.17 -1.36 2.14
CA TYR A 88 -8.87 -1.57 2.76
C TYR A 88 -9.02 -2.28 4.11
N LYS A 89 -8.03 -3.12 4.41
CA LYS A 89 -7.84 -3.71 5.74
C LYS A 89 -6.36 -3.63 6.10
N ASN A 90 -6.06 -3.05 7.26
CA ASN A 90 -4.69 -2.80 7.71
C ASN A 90 -3.83 -2.05 6.67
N GLY A 91 -4.45 -1.08 5.95
CA GLY A 91 -3.81 -0.26 4.95
C GLY A 91 -3.51 -0.95 3.61
N LYS A 92 -3.91 -2.21 3.45
CA LYS A 92 -3.80 -2.97 2.20
C LYS A 92 -5.17 -3.07 1.54
N ARG A 93 -5.22 -3.07 0.19
CA ARG A 93 -6.43 -3.34 -0.57
C ARG A 93 -7.01 -4.68 -0.11
N ASN A 94 -8.27 -4.71 0.30
CA ASN A 94 -8.92 -5.92 0.82
C ASN A 94 -10.44 -5.78 0.76
N GLY A 95 -11.12 -6.68 0.07
CA GLY A 95 -12.52 -6.53 -0.30
C GLY A 95 -12.68 -6.09 -1.75
N LYS A 96 -13.73 -5.37 -2.09
CA LYS A 96 -14.01 -4.93 -3.46
C LYS A 96 -13.22 -3.69 -3.82
N GLY A 97 -12.76 -3.60 -5.08
CA GLY A 97 -12.07 -2.42 -5.58
C GLY A 97 -11.95 -2.36 -7.09
N LYS A 98 -11.55 -1.18 -7.57
CA LYS A 98 -11.38 -0.85 -8.98
C LYS A 98 -10.01 -0.24 -9.23
N GLU A 99 -9.38 -0.60 -10.33
CA GLU A 99 -8.11 -0.04 -10.78
C GLU A 99 -8.32 0.80 -12.03
N PHE A 100 -7.54 1.87 -12.16
CA PHE A 100 -7.63 2.81 -13.26
C PHE A 100 -6.27 3.07 -13.90
N THR A 101 -6.26 3.36 -15.20
CA THR A 101 -5.09 3.84 -15.93
C THR A 101 -4.79 5.30 -15.60
N HIS A 102 -3.62 5.79 -16.06
CA HIS A 102 -3.25 7.21 -16.03
C HIS A 102 -4.23 8.13 -16.79
N LYS A 103 -5.10 7.57 -17.65
CA LYS A 103 -6.17 8.29 -18.38
C LYS A 103 -7.54 8.16 -17.70
N ASN A 104 -7.58 7.75 -16.42
CA ASN A 104 -8.81 7.51 -15.65
C ASN A 104 -9.77 6.48 -16.29
N LYS A 105 -9.25 5.57 -17.11
CA LYS A 105 -10.04 4.45 -17.64
C LYS A 105 -9.94 3.27 -16.70
N MET A 106 -11.07 2.68 -16.34
CA MET A 106 -11.12 1.47 -15.51
C MET A 106 -10.50 0.30 -16.29
N VAL A 107 -9.59 -0.40 -15.66
CA VAL A 107 -8.91 -1.58 -16.24
C VAL A 107 -9.16 -2.86 -15.46
N PHE A 108 -9.64 -2.74 -14.23
CA PHE A 108 -10.00 -3.88 -13.40
C PHE A 108 -11.06 -3.49 -12.38
N GLU A 109 -12.02 -4.38 -12.15
CA GLU A 109 -12.87 -4.38 -10.97
C GLU A 109 -12.96 -5.79 -10.38
N GLY A 110 -12.92 -5.92 -9.07
CA GLY A 110 -12.95 -7.25 -8.45
C GLY A 110 -12.58 -7.24 -6.97
N GLU A 111 -12.24 -8.44 -6.50
CA GLU A 111 -11.94 -8.69 -5.11
C GLU A 111 -10.42 -8.70 -4.84
N TYR A 112 -10.07 -8.29 -3.62
CA TYR A 112 -8.68 -8.16 -3.17
C TYR A 112 -8.49 -8.82 -1.81
N ILE A 113 -7.35 -9.47 -1.63
CA ILE A 113 -6.86 -9.95 -0.33
C ILE A 113 -5.41 -9.52 -0.18
N ASN A 114 -5.10 -8.82 0.93
CA ASN A 114 -3.73 -8.39 1.26
C ASN A 114 -3.01 -7.62 0.14
N GLY A 115 -3.74 -6.78 -0.61
CA GLY A 115 -3.20 -5.94 -1.68
C GLY A 115 -3.11 -6.62 -3.04
N LYS A 116 -3.53 -7.87 -3.18
CA LYS A 116 -3.52 -8.62 -4.44
C LYS A 116 -4.93 -8.94 -4.89
N ARG A 117 -5.18 -8.96 -6.20
CA ARG A 117 -6.42 -9.45 -6.79
C ARG A 117 -6.64 -10.90 -6.35
N ASN A 118 -7.81 -11.21 -5.79
CA ASN A 118 -8.12 -12.54 -5.26
C ASN A 118 -9.64 -12.72 -5.15
N GLY A 119 -10.19 -13.78 -5.74
CA GLY A 119 -11.61 -13.97 -5.91
C GLY A 119 -12.09 -13.57 -7.31
N LYS A 120 -13.32 -13.14 -7.45
CA LYS A 120 -13.90 -12.80 -8.76
C LYS A 120 -13.45 -11.41 -9.22
N GLY A 121 -13.21 -11.27 -10.53
CA GLY A 121 -12.85 -10.00 -11.13
C GLY A 121 -13.04 -9.94 -12.63
N LYS A 122 -13.02 -8.70 -13.13
CA LYS A 122 -13.14 -8.36 -14.54
C LYS A 122 -12.00 -7.45 -14.94
N GLU A 123 -11.36 -7.74 -16.05
CA GLU A 123 -10.36 -6.89 -16.70
C GLU A 123 -10.94 -6.27 -17.96
N TYR A 124 -10.50 -5.06 -18.25
CA TYR A 124 -10.99 -4.28 -19.38
C TYR A 124 -9.84 -3.74 -20.22
N TYR A 125 -9.99 -3.78 -21.52
CA TYR A 125 -9.12 -3.06 -22.45
C TYR A 125 -9.20 -1.54 -22.26
N ASN A 126 -8.25 -0.82 -22.83
CA ASN A 126 -8.24 0.65 -22.79
C ASN A 126 -9.43 1.29 -23.53
N ASP A 127 -10.11 0.57 -24.39
CA ASP A 127 -11.34 0.99 -25.05
C ASP A 127 -12.61 0.73 -24.21
N GLY A 128 -12.46 0.10 -23.03
CA GLY A 128 -13.55 -0.23 -22.11
C GLY A 128 -14.24 -1.57 -22.37
N LYS A 129 -13.84 -2.31 -23.41
CA LYS A 129 -14.37 -3.64 -23.66
C LYS A 129 -13.84 -4.62 -22.61
N LEU A 130 -14.69 -5.60 -22.27
CA LEU A 130 -14.29 -6.68 -21.37
C LEU A 130 -13.18 -7.52 -22.02
N GLU A 131 -12.06 -7.69 -21.31
CA GLU A 131 -10.95 -8.52 -21.72
C GLU A 131 -11.04 -9.90 -21.10
N PHE A 132 -11.38 -9.96 -19.83
CA PHE A 132 -11.44 -11.20 -19.05
C PHE A 132 -12.41 -11.06 -17.89
N GLU A 133 -13.20 -12.11 -17.66
CA GLU A 133 -14.02 -12.26 -16.46
C GLU A 133 -13.78 -13.65 -15.88
N GLY A 134 -13.34 -13.73 -14.64
CA GLY A 134 -13.00 -15.00 -14.02
C GLY A 134 -12.50 -14.85 -12.58
N GLU A 135 -11.82 -15.88 -12.12
CA GLU A 135 -11.25 -15.92 -10.79
C GLU A 135 -9.77 -15.51 -10.79
N TYR A 136 -9.33 -14.98 -9.67
CA TYR A 136 -7.95 -14.56 -9.42
C TYR A 136 -7.44 -15.20 -8.13
N ILE A 137 -6.19 -15.64 -8.14
CA ILE A 137 -5.47 -16.11 -6.96
C ILE A 137 -4.11 -15.42 -6.93
N ASN A 138 -3.82 -14.74 -5.82
CA ASN A 138 -2.53 -14.05 -5.62
C ASN A 138 -2.14 -13.08 -6.75
N GLY A 139 -3.09 -12.40 -7.37
CA GLY A 139 -2.88 -11.43 -8.42
C GLY A 139 -2.84 -11.99 -9.84
N LYS A 140 -3.01 -13.29 -10.02
CA LYS A 140 -2.99 -13.95 -11.33
C LYS A 140 -4.36 -14.51 -11.68
N ARG A 141 -4.73 -14.49 -12.96
CA ARG A 141 -5.91 -15.17 -13.49
C ARG A 141 -5.83 -16.66 -13.14
N ASN A 142 -6.90 -17.24 -12.64
CA ASN A 142 -7.01 -18.64 -12.23
C ASN A 142 -8.19 -19.31 -12.95
N GLY A 143 -7.95 -20.50 -13.52
CA GLY A 143 -8.98 -21.25 -14.23
C GLY A 143 -9.34 -20.69 -15.61
N LYS A 144 -10.47 -21.17 -16.13
CA LYS A 144 -11.04 -20.69 -17.41
C LYS A 144 -11.89 -19.47 -17.14
N GLY A 145 -11.53 -18.32 -17.74
CA GLY A 145 -12.37 -17.13 -17.82
C GLY A 145 -13.17 -17.09 -19.14
N LYS A 146 -14.09 -16.15 -19.20
CA LYS A 146 -14.79 -15.78 -20.45
C LYS A 146 -14.05 -14.64 -21.13
#